data_1b4ade5adf9da10ad926d4006e5ca97a
#
_entry.id   1b4ade5adf9da10ad926d4006e5ca97a
#
_cell.length_a   1.000
_cell.length_b   1.000
_cell.length_c   1.000
_cell.angle_alpha   90.00
_cell.angle_beta   90.00
_cell.angle_gamma   90.00
#
_symmetry.space_group_name_H-M   'P 1'
#
loop_
_entity.id
_entity.type
_entity.pdbx_description
1 polymer ?
#
loop_
_entity_poly.entity_id
_entity_poly.type
_entity_poly.pdbx_seq_one_letter_code
_entity_poly.pdbx_strand_id
1 'polypeptide(L)'
;LRGDFSIGDLTFLAASFRRLRTLLEGLLSGFSALAGQALYLNDLFGFFLVRPEIVSPPNPRPFPAPIREGFRFEGVGFRYDGAERWAVRNLSFELPAGQVLALVGENGAGKTTVVKLLARLYEPDEGRILLDGHDLREYDLSELRAHVGVIFQDFVRYHLSAGENIAVGRIDA
;
A
#
# COMPACT_ATOMS: atom_id res chain seq x y z
N LEU A 1 -49.65 -13.82 -57.08
CA LEU A 1 -49.20 -14.51 -55.87
C LEU A 1 -49.94 -13.89 -54.67
N ARG A 2 -51.13 -14.35 -54.31
CA ARG A 2 -51.78 -14.11 -53.04
C ARG A 2 -51.28 -15.26 -52.10
N GLY A 3 -50.33 -14.97 -51.29
CA GLY A 3 -49.93 -15.83 -50.17
C GLY A 3 -50.81 -15.49 -48.99
N ASP A 4 -51.82 -16.29 -48.70
CA ASP A 4 -52.63 -16.14 -47.52
C ASP A 4 -51.82 -16.69 -46.35
N PHE A 5 -51.32 -15.79 -45.48
CA PHE A 5 -50.69 -16.17 -44.22
C PHE A 5 -51.75 -16.72 -43.29
N SER A 6 -51.52 -17.92 -42.80
CA SER A 6 -52.36 -18.51 -41.78
C SER A 6 -52.10 -17.83 -40.39
N ILE A 7 -53.06 -17.92 -39.49
CA ILE A 7 -52.91 -17.50 -38.10
C ILE A 7 -51.69 -18.21 -37.47
N GLY A 8 -51.41 -19.47 -37.86
CA GLY A 8 -50.27 -20.24 -37.42
C GLY A 8 -48.96 -19.61 -37.85
N ASP A 9 -48.84 -19.14 -39.11
CA ASP A 9 -47.63 -18.47 -39.62
C ASP A 9 -47.36 -17.14 -38.89
N LEU A 10 -48.39 -16.39 -38.58
CA LEU A 10 -48.24 -15.15 -37.79
C LEU A 10 -47.79 -15.39 -36.36
N THR A 11 -48.34 -16.44 -35.72
CA THR A 11 -47.95 -16.79 -34.34
C THR A 11 -46.52 -17.33 -34.31
N PHE A 12 -46.12 -18.15 -35.29
CA PHE A 12 -44.76 -18.64 -35.44
C PHE A 12 -43.77 -17.50 -35.65
N LEU A 13 -44.07 -16.56 -36.56
CA LEU A 13 -43.25 -15.39 -36.81
C LEU A 13 -43.08 -14.54 -35.52
N ALA A 14 -44.19 -14.23 -34.87
CA ALA A 14 -44.16 -13.43 -33.62
C ALA A 14 -43.36 -14.13 -32.52
N ALA A 15 -43.48 -15.46 -32.38
CA ALA A 15 -42.68 -16.23 -31.42
C ALA A 15 -41.19 -16.25 -31.78
N SER A 16 -40.87 -16.38 -33.08
CA SER A 16 -39.50 -16.35 -33.56
C SER A 16 -38.83 -15.00 -33.37
N PHE A 17 -39.52 -13.91 -33.64
CA PHE A 17 -39.04 -12.57 -33.36
C PHE A 17 -38.80 -12.31 -31.87
N ARG A 18 -39.71 -12.75 -31.00
CA ARG A 18 -39.52 -12.66 -29.54
C ARG A 18 -38.28 -13.43 -29.09
N ARG A 19 -38.12 -14.67 -29.61
CA ARG A 19 -36.96 -15.52 -29.30
C ARG A 19 -35.65 -14.86 -29.76
N LEU A 20 -35.62 -14.33 -30.98
CA LEU A 20 -34.47 -13.61 -31.53
C LEU A 20 -34.10 -12.40 -30.66
N ARG A 21 -35.10 -11.59 -30.30
CA ARG A 21 -34.90 -10.45 -29.41
C ARG A 21 -34.28 -10.87 -28.07
N THR A 22 -34.84 -11.90 -27.42
CA THR A 22 -34.31 -12.40 -26.14
C THR A 22 -32.87 -12.90 -26.26
N LEU A 23 -32.54 -13.58 -27.37
CA LEU A 23 -31.16 -14.02 -27.61
C LEU A 23 -30.18 -12.84 -27.82
N LEU A 24 -30.61 -11.81 -28.55
CA LEU A 24 -29.83 -10.60 -28.74
C LEU A 24 -29.62 -9.83 -27.42
N GLU A 25 -30.68 -9.69 -26.62
CA GLU A 25 -30.60 -9.06 -25.29
C GLU A 25 -29.63 -9.86 -24.37
N GLY A 26 -29.69 -11.19 -24.42
CA GLY A 26 -28.77 -12.06 -23.69
C GLY A 26 -27.32 -11.91 -24.12
N LEU A 27 -27.06 -11.82 -25.43
CA LEU A 27 -25.73 -11.57 -25.96
C LEU A 27 -25.18 -10.21 -25.52
N LEU A 28 -25.96 -9.14 -25.65
CA LEU A 28 -25.57 -7.79 -25.24
C LEU A 28 -25.26 -7.73 -23.74
N SER A 29 -26.12 -8.36 -22.91
CA SER A 29 -25.91 -8.44 -21.47
C SER A 29 -24.63 -9.25 -21.15
N GLY A 30 -24.38 -10.34 -21.85
CA GLY A 30 -23.16 -11.14 -21.70
C GLY A 30 -21.89 -10.34 -22.04
N PHE A 31 -21.90 -9.60 -23.14
CA PHE A 31 -20.78 -8.72 -23.49
C PHE A 31 -20.54 -7.61 -22.44
N SER A 32 -21.61 -6.99 -21.93
CA SER A 32 -21.50 -5.98 -20.88
C SER A 32 -20.91 -6.56 -19.61
N ALA A 33 -21.33 -7.76 -19.20
CA ALA A 33 -20.79 -8.45 -18.03
C ALA A 33 -19.30 -8.80 -18.21
N LEU A 34 -18.91 -9.32 -19.40
CA LEU A 34 -17.52 -9.62 -19.72
C LEU A 34 -16.65 -8.37 -19.70
N ALA A 35 -17.13 -7.25 -20.24
CA ALA A 35 -16.39 -5.99 -20.21
C ALA A 35 -16.15 -5.50 -18.76
N GLY A 36 -17.17 -5.59 -17.90
CA GLY A 36 -17.04 -5.26 -16.49
C GLY A 36 -16.03 -6.17 -15.74
N GLN A 37 -16.08 -7.47 -16.01
CA GLN A 37 -15.12 -8.42 -15.43
C GLN A 37 -13.69 -8.21 -15.94
N ALA A 38 -13.50 -7.83 -17.18
CA ALA A 38 -12.19 -7.54 -17.74
C ALA A 38 -11.54 -6.33 -17.06
N LEU A 39 -12.31 -5.28 -16.74
CA LEU A 39 -11.82 -4.14 -15.97
C LEU A 39 -11.36 -4.57 -14.57
N TYR A 40 -12.15 -5.40 -13.89
CA TYR A 40 -11.80 -5.91 -12.57
C TYR A 40 -10.51 -6.76 -12.57
N LEU A 41 -10.33 -7.58 -13.60
CA LEU A 41 -9.10 -8.35 -13.80
C LEU A 41 -7.90 -7.44 -14.08
N ASN A 42 -8.08 -6.37 -14.83
CA ASN A 42 -7.02 -5.42 -15.09
C ASN A 42 -6.52 -4.76 -13.80
N ASP A 43 -7.42 -4.35 -12.90
CA ASP A 43 -7.06 -3.79 -11.60
C ASP A 43 -6.34 -4.83 -10.72
N LEU A 44 -6.80 -6.08 -10.74
CA LEU A 44 -6.15 -7.18 -10.03
C LEU A 44 -4.72 -7.43 -10.56
N PHE A 45 -4.54 -7.49 -11.87
CA PHE A 45 -3.20 -7.63 -12.46
C PHE A 45 -2.34 -6.40 -12.19
N GLY A 46 -2.92 -5.19 -12.21
CA GLY A 46 -2.24 -3.96 -11.81
C GLY A 46 -1.71 -4.05 -10.39
N PHE A 47 -2.49 -4.58 -9.46
CA PHE A 47 -2.05 -4.80 -8.08
C PHE A 47 -0.83 -5.74 -7.98
N PHE A 48 -0.81 -6.85 -8.73
CA PHE A 48 0.33 -7.77 -8.73
C PHE A 48 1.58 -7.21 -9.42
N LEU A 49 1.44 -6.16 -10.21
CA LEU A 49 2.57 -5.48 -10.84
C LEU A 49 3.18 -4.37 -9.98
N VAL A 50 2.53 -4.02 -8.85
CA VAL A 50 3.08 -3.05 -7.90
C VAL A 50 4.40 -3.57 -7.35
N ARG A 51 5.47 -2.82 -7.58
CA ARG A 51 6.79 -3.13 -7.05
C ARG A 51 7.03 -2.33 -5.78
N PRO A 52 7.66 -2.91 -4.76
CA PRO A 52 8.07 -2.15 -3.59
C PRO A 52 9.11 -1.09 -4.01
N GLU A 53 8.89 0.14 -3.61
CA GLU A 53 9.82 1.26 -3.87
C GLU A 53 11.04 1.19 -2.94
N ILE A 54 10.81 0.77 -1.69
CA ILE A 54 11.86 0.66 -0.67
C ILE A 54 12.28 -0.80 -0.58
N VAL A 55 13.53 -1.07 -0.92
CA VAL A 55 14.13 -2.40 -0.92
C VAL A 55 15.50 -2.38 -0.24
N SER A 56 15.98 -3.55 0.17
CA SER A 56 17.36 -3.70 0.63
C SER A 56 18.33 -3.49 -0.55
N PRO A 57 19.51 -2.90 -0.32
CA PRO A 57 20.56 -2.83 -1.34
C PRO A 57 21.09 -4.24 -1.67
N PRO A 58 21.81 -4.42 -2.79
CA PRO A 58 22.34 -5.75 -3.19
C PRO A 58 23.27 -6.41 -2.16
N ASN A 59 24.01 -5.60 -1.39
CA ASN A 59 24.89 -6.06 -0.32
C ASN A 59 24.51 -5.31 0.96
N PRO A 60 23.44 -5.69 1.63
CA PRO A 60 22.94 -4.97 2.78
C PRO A 60 23.88 -5.14 3.97
N ARG A 61 24.00 -4.09 4.75
CA ARG A 61 24.67 -4.11 6.03
C ARG A 61 23.76 -4.80 7.06
N PRO A 62 24.26 -5.69 7.94
CA PRO A 62 23.47 -6.25 9.03
C PRO A 62 23.08 -5.16 10.02
N PHE A 63 21.94 -5.34 10.69
CA PHE A 63 21.50 -4.40 11.73
C PHE A 63 22.47 -4.43 12.92
N PRO A 64 22.87 -3.25 13.47
CA PRO A 64 23.83 -3.22 14.57
C PRO A 64 23.21 -3.71 15.87
N ALA A 65 23.81 -4.75 16.44
CA ALA A 65 23.42 -5.28 17.74
C ALA A 65 24.67 -5.47 18.62
N PRO A 66 24.89 -4.59 19.64
CA PRO A 66 24.06 -3.48 20.07
C PRO A 66 24.23 -2.22 19.22
N ILE A 67 23.23 -1.32 19.25
CA ILE A 67 23.35 0.06 18.75
C ILE A 67 24.31 0.81 19.70
N ARG A 68 25.27 1.57 19.14
CA ARG A 68 26.33 2.23 19.92
C ARG A 68 26.19 3.76 19.92
N GLU A 69 26.02 4.36 18.73
CA GLU A 69 25.91 5.81 18.58
C GLU A 69 24.44 6.27 18.59
N GLY A 70 23.55 5.49 17.95
CA GLY A 70 22.15 5.84 17.82
C GLY A 70 21.82 6.42 16.44
N PHE A 71 20.76 7.25 16.37
CA PHE A 71 20.27 7.86 15.15
C PHE A 71 20.75 9.29 14.98
N ARG A 72 21.04 9.70 13.74
CA ARG A 72 21.35 11.07 13.37
C ARG A 72 20.59 11.45 12.11
N PHE A 73 19.89 12.57 12.17
CA PHE A 73 19.23 13.21 11.04
C PHE A 73 20.11 14.33 10.53
N GLU A 74 20.40 14.36 9.24
CA GLU A 74 21.25 15.37 8.61
C GLU A 74 20.50 16.04 7.45
N GLY A 75 19.97 17.25 7.70
CA GLY A 75 19.28 18.04 6.68
C GLY A 75 18.05 17.36 6.05
N VAL A 76 17.36 16.50 6.80
CA VAL A 76 16.29 15.66 6.27
C VAL A 76 15.11 16.50 5.83
N GLY A 77 14.71 16.32 4.56
CA GLY A 77 13.49 16.82 3.97
C GLY A 77 12.66 15.67 3.41
N PHE A 78 11.35 15.74 3.63
CA PHE A 78 10.41 14.76 3.07
C PHE A 78 9.08 15.40 2.72
N ARG A 79 8.52 14.97 1.59
CA ARG A 79 7.22 15.36 1.08
C ARG A 79 6.47 14.13 0.58
N TYR A 80 5.22 14.01 0.96
CA TYR A 80 4.36 12.93 0.45
C TYR A 80 4.06 13.12 -1.03
N ASP A 81 3.95 12.03 -1.77
CA ASP A 81 3.61 12.06 -3.19
C ASP A 81 2.33 12.86 -3.46
N GLY A 82 2.38 13.69 -4.48
CA GLY A 82 1.28 14.59 -4.83
C GLY A 82 1.05 15.78 -3.89
N ALA A 83 1.82 15.90 -2.79
CA ALA A 83 1.72 17.05 -1.89
C ALA A 83 2.64 18.20 -2.35
N GLU A 84 2.13 19.43 -2.38
CA GLU A 84 2.94 20.63 -2.66
C GLU A 84 3.80 21.04 -1.46
N ARG A 85 3.36 20.73 -0.25
CA ARG A 85 4.01 21.16 1.00
C ARG A 85 4.92 20.07 1.57
N TRP A 86 6.05 20.52 2.07
CA TRP A 86 6.96 19.66 2.84
C TRP A 86 6.30 19.19 4.14
N ALA A 87 6.37 17.91 4.44
CA ALA A 87 5.95 17.34 5.70
C ALA A 87 7.00 17.62 6.79
N VAL A 88 8.28 17.51 6.43
CA VAL A 88 9.45 17.97 7.19
C VAL A 88 10.47 18.54 6.22
N ARG A 89 11.26 19.53 6.65
CA ARG A 89 12.31 20.12 5.82
C ARG A 89 13.49 20.58 6.66
N ASN A 90 14.70 20.31 6.17
CA ASN A 90 15.95 20.69 6.81
C ASN A 90 16.02 20.28 8.29
N LEU A 91 15.52 19.08 8.61
CA LEU A 91 15.49 18.55 9.96
C LEU A 91 16.83 17.91 10.30
N SER A 92 17.48 18.40 11.35
CA SER A 92 18.75 17.87 11.85
C SER A 92 18.68 17.72 13.36
N PHE A 93 18.95 16.52 13.87
CA PHE A 93 19.08 16.22 15.29
C PHE A 93 19.79 14.89 15.49
N GLU A 94 20.19 14.63 16.71
CA GLU A 94 20.77 13.36 17.15
C GLU A 94 19.91 12.72 18.23
N LEU A 95 19.80 11.41 18.17
CA LEU A 95 19.20 10.56 19.21
C LEU A 95 20.24 9.51 19.61
N PRO A 96 21.06 9.79 20.61
CA PRO A 96 22.07 8.85 21.08
C PRO A 96 21.46 7.53 21.58
N ALA A 97 22.20 6.44 21.46
CA ALA A 97 21.78 5.13 21.94
C ALA A 97 21.37 5.19 23.41
N GLY A 98 20.27 4.52 23.75
CA GLY A 98 19.72 4.47 25.10
C GLY A 98 19.00 5.73 25.58
N GLN A 99 18.90 6.78 24.75
CA GLN A 99 18.16 7.99 25.09
C GLN A 99 16.72 7.98 24.57
N VAL A 100 15.88 8.82 25.16
CA VAL A 100 14.49 9.02 24.75
C VAL A 100 14.33 10.42 24.19
N LEU A 101 13.72 10.51 23.00
CA LEU A 101 13.41 11.76 22.32
C LEU A 101 11.89 12.01 22.34
N ALA A 102 11.47 13.16 22.85
CA ALA A 102 10.09 13.62 22.75
C ALA A 102 9.93 14.61 21.59
N LEU A 103 9.08 14.28 20.63
CA LEU A 103 8.71 15.18 19.54
C LEU A 103 7.46 15.96 19.91
N VAL A 104 7.60 17.28 20.13
CA VAL A 104 6.52 18.19 20.53
C VAL A 104 6.22 19.17 19.39
N GLY A 105 4.96 19.51 19.21
CA GLY A 105 4.53 20.46 18.19
C GLY A 105 3.05 20.33 17.87
N GLU A 106 2.52 21.27 17.09
CA GLU A 106 1.13 21.32 16.66
C GLU A 106 0.73 20.10 15.78
N ASN A 107 -0.58 19.93 15.58
CA ASN A 107 -1.06 18.92 14.63
C ASN A 107 -0.60 19.27 13.21
N GLY A 108 -0.08 18.27 12.50
CA GLY A 108 0.50 18.48 11.17
C GLY A 108 1.96 18.96 11.15
N ALA A 109 2.63 19.14 12.30
CA ALA A 109 4.05 19.55 12.38
C ALA A 109 5.06 18.48 11.92
N GLY A 110 4.61 17.36 11.34
CA GLY A 110 5.51 16.32 10.81
C GLY A 110 5.98 15.27 11.81
N LYS A 111 5.49 15.26 13.06
CA LYS A 111 5.91 14.28 14.09
C LYS A 111 5.77 12.82 13.64
N THR A 112 4.60 12.45 13.13
CA THR A 112 4.34 11.11 12.60
C THR A 112 5.19 10.80 11.38
N THR A 113 5.52 11.81 10.58
CA THR A 113 6.42 11.65 9.43
C THR A 113 7.83 11.26 9.87
N VAL A 114 8.36 11.89 10.92
CA VAL A 114 9.67 11.51 11.48
C VAL A 114 9.69 10.06 11.95
N VAL A 115 8.63 9.59 12.63
CA VAL A 115 8.51 8.18 13.04
C VAL A 115 8.47 7.23 11.82
N LYS A 116 7.74 7.61 10.78
CA LYS A 116 7.67 6.81 9.54
C LYS A 116 9.01 6.74 8.81
N LEU A 117 9.78 7.83 8.81
CA LEU A 117 11.13 7.86 8.25
C LEU A 117 12.11 7.01 9.07
N LEU A 118 12.04 7.05 10.40
CA LEU A 118 12.85 6.19 11.28
C LEU A 118 12.57 4.70 11.06
N ALA A 119 11.32 4.33 10.87
CA ALA A 119 10.92 2.95 10.55
C ALA A 119 11.18 2.57 9.08
N ARG A 120 11.78 3.47 8.30
CA ARG A 120 12.01 3.30 6.86
C ARG A 120 10.77 2.81 6.11
N LEU A 121 9.60 3.40 6.48
CA LEU A 121 8.36 3.28 5.71
C LEU A 121 8.33 4.26 4.53
N TYR A 122 9.16 5.29 4.62
CA TYR A 122 9.46 6.26 3.58
C TYR A 122 10.95 6.56 3.60
N GLU A 123 11.49 7.03 2.48
CA GLU A 123 12.85 7.53 2.39
C GLU A 123 12.84 9.06 2.25
N PRO A 124 13.81 9.78 2.80
CA PRO A 124 13.87 11.22 2.67
C PRO A 124 14.17 11.66 1.22
N ASP A 125 13.51 12.75 0.76
CA ASP A 125 13.81 13.39 -0.53
C ASP A 125 15.12 14.18 -0.47
N GLU A 126 15.41 14.80 0.70
CA GLU A 126 16.64 15.58 0.95
C GLU A 126 17.31 15.09 2.24
N GLY A 127 18.64 15.17 2.28
CA GLY A 127 19.42 14.76 3.43
C GLY A 127 19.50 13.25 3.61
N ARG A 128 19.81 12.82 4.84
CA ARG A 128 19.96 11.39 5.15
C ARG A 128 19.71 11.12 6.64
N ILE A 129 19.39 9.87 6.94
CA ILE A 129 19.22 9.37 8.30
C ILE A 129 20.30 8.31 8.52
N LEU A 130 21.09 8.50 9.55
CA LEU A 130 22.16 7.58 9.92
C LEU A 130 21.76 6.78 11.15
N LEU A 131 22.15 5.51 11.18
CA LEU A 131 22.18 4.65 12.34
C LEU A 131 23.62 4.16 12.55
N ASP A 132 24.18 4.43 13.72
CA ASP A 132 25.57 4.13 14.04
C ASP A 132 26.56 4.60 12.95
N GLY A 133 26.35 5.85 12.44
CA GLY A 133 27.20 6.49 11.44
C GLY A 133 26.94 6.03 10.00
N HIS A 134 26.07 5.08 9.74
CA HIS A 134 25.76 4.54 8.42
C HIS A 134 24.33 4.91 7.97
N ASP A 135 24.15 5.18 6.67
CA ASP A 135 22.83 5.51 6.12
C ASP A 135 21.86 4.35 6.31
N LEU A 136 20.62 4.64 6.75
CA LEU A 136 19.56 3.63 6.92
C LEU A 136 19.31 2.81 5.64
N ARG A 137 19.59 3.38 4.48
CA ARG A 137 19.45 2.71 3.17
C ARG A 137 20.47 1.60 2.94
N GLU A 138 21.57 1.60 3.68
CA GLU A 138 22.61 0.57 3.58
C GLU A 138 22.24 -0.72 4.33
N TYR A 139 21.31 -0.66 5.28
CA TYR A 139 20.92 -1.80 6.09
C TYR A 139 19.92 -2.72 5.37
N ASP A 140 19.93 -4.01 5.77
CA ASP A 140 18.86 -4.92 5.36
C ASP A 140 17.52 -4.43 5.92
N LEU A 141 16.52 -4.31 5.02
CA LEU A 141 15.23 -3.74 5.37
C LEU A 141 14.43 -4.63 6.31
N SER A 142 14.54 -5.95 6.15
CA SER A 142 13.83 -6.92 6.97
C SER A 142 14.40 -6.96 8.40
N GLU A 143 15.73 -6.94 8.52
CA GLU A 143 16.40 -6.86 9.82
C GLU A 143 16.13 -5.53 10.53
N LEU A 144 16.21 -4.41 9.81
CA LEU A 144 15.87 -3.09 10.37
C LEU A 144 14.47 -3.11 10.95
N ARG A 145 13.48 -3.54 10.18
CA ARG A 145 12.07 -3.56 10.62
C ARG A 145 11.80 -4.57 11.74
N ALA A 146 12.54 -5.68 11.79
CA ALA A 146 12.43 -6.65 12.87
C ALA A 146 12.89 -6.08 14.23
N HIS A 147 13.78 -5.07 14.21
CA HIS A 147 14.31 -4.42 15.42
C HIS A 147 13.63 -3.08 15.77
N VAL A 148 12.71 -2.60 14.92
CA VAL A 148 11.97 -1.35 15.14
C VAL A 148 10.52 -1.64 15.46
N GLY A 149 10.09 -1.42 16.69
CA GLY A 149 8.69 -1.47 17.09
C GLY A 149 8.03 -0.09 16.98
N VAL A 150 6.88 0.01 16.31
CA VAL A 150 6.13 1.26 16.16
C VAL A 150 4.69 1.08 16.62
N ILE A 151 4.19 2.03 17.42
CA ILE A 151 2.77 2.10 17.78
C ILE A 151 2.20 3.35 17.10
N PHE A 152 1.33 3.15 16.12
CA PHE A 152 0.61 4.24 15.45
C PHE A 152 -0.66 4.62 16.21
N GLN A 153 -1.14 5.86 16.02
CA GLN A 153 -2.39 6.33 16.64
C GLN A 153 -3.63 5.62 16.11
N ASP A 154 -3.60 5.21 14.86
CA ASP A 154 -4.63 4.49 14.11
C ASP A 154 -4.41 2.97 14.15
N PHE A 155 -4.14 2.42 15.35
CA PHE A 155 -3.96 0.99 15.51
C PHE A 155 -5.24 0.21 15.19
N VAL A 156 -5.09 -0.87 14.43
CA VAL A 156 -6.19 -1.78 14.09
C VAL A 156 -6.34 -2.85 15.16
N ARG A 157 -7.58 -3.07 15.61
CA ARG A 157 -7.92 -4.24 16.41
C ARG A 157 -8.49 -5.31 15.48
N TYR A 158 -7.82 -6.43 15.41
CA TYR A 158 -8.33 -7.56 14.64
C TYR A 158 -9.43 -8.27 15.42
N HIS A 159 -10.40 -8.86 14.71
CA HIS A 159 -11.44 -9.73 15.29
C HIS A 159 -10.87 -11.10 15.68
N LEU A 160 -9.84 -11.09 16.51
CA LEU A 160 -9.09 -12.23 17.01
C LEU A 160 -9.07 -12.19 18.54
N SER A 161 -8.67 -13.28 19.18
CA SER A 161 -8.43 -13.30 20.62
C SER A 161 -7.34 -12.30 21.04
N ALA A 162 -7.27 -11.96 22.31
CA ALA A 162 -6.20 -11.08 22.83
C ALA A 162 -4.80 -11.63 22.55
N GLY A 163 -4.60 -12.95 22.74
CA GLY A 163 -3.34 -13.62 22.45
C GLY A 163 -2.94 -13.52 20.98
N GLU A 164 -3.88 -13.79 20.07
CA GLU A 164 -3.64 -13.67 18.63
C GLU A 164 -3.35 -12.24 18.20
N ASN A 165 -4.05 -11.24 18.77
CA ASN A 165 -3.76 -9.83 18.50
C ASN A 165 -2.35 -9.42 18.94
N ILE A 166 -1.82 -10.00 20.01
CA ILE A 166 -0.43 -9.78 20.47
C ILE A 166 0.53 -10.49 19.53
N ALA A 167 0.18 -11.70 19.08
CA ALA A 167 1.03 -12.54 18.24
C ALA A 167 1.05 -12.16 16.75
N VAL A 168 0.18 -11.25 16.28
CA VAL A 168 0.08 -10.88 14.85
C VAL A 168 1.41 -10.48 14.24
N GLY A 169 2.31 -9.85 15.00
CA GLY A 169 3.64 -9.49 14.52
C GLY A 169 4.63 -10.66 14.42
N ARG A 170 4.34 -11.80 15.09
CA ARG A 170 5.24 -12.95 15.12
C ARG A 170 4.45 -14.22 15.49
N ILE A 171 3.70 -14.73 14.52
CA ILE A 171 2.75 -15.85 14.71
C ILE A 171 3.47 -17.17 15.08
N ASP A 172 4.71 -17.34 14.66
CA ASP A 172 5.52 -18.56 14.86
C ASP A 172 6.44 -18.52 16.11
N ALA A 173 6.19 -17.60 17.04
CA ALA A 173 7.01 -17.43 18.25
C ALA A 173 6.38 -18.07 19.49
#